data_05a2dab3cad63bef010e13eb06dc1d4d
#
_entry.id   05a2dab3cad63bef010e13eb06dc1d4d
#
_cell.length_a   1.000
_cell.length_b   1.000
_cell.length_c   1.000
_cell.angle_alpha   90.00
_cell.angle_beta   90.00
_cell.angle_gamma   90.00
#
_symmetry.space_group_name_H-M   'P 1'
#
loop_
_entity.id
_entity.type
_entity.pdbx_description
1 polymer ?
#
loop_
_entity_poly.entity_id
_entity_poly.type
_entity_poly.pdbx_seq_one_letter_code
_entity_poly.pdbx_strand_id
1 'polypeptide(L)'
;MDIKIEKKPWYIRYKFYIAGGIAFVAFLVYVIILSAGPRKLRIESENIQIAEVKDDKFMEYVDVEGLIQPILTIKVNTREAGSVERIIAEEGSLLQKGDTILTLSNPDLLRSIEDQRDDWEKQRITYQEKEIEMEQKSLSLKQQTLETNYELARLKKSFTLDKEEFRMGIKSKAQLEVSEDEYNYKVKNAELQREGLRHDSAVTIIRKDLIRTDMERERKKYERATERLGNLVVKAPISGQLSFVKVTPGQQVGSSESIAEIKVLDQYKIHTSLSEYYIDRITTGLPATVNYQGKKYPLRITKVVPEVKDRMFDVDLVFTGEMPDNVRVGKSFRVQIELGQPEQAIVI
;
A
#
# COMPACT_ATOMS: atom_id res chain seq x y z
N MET A 1 55.59 114.88 68.42
CA MET A 1 56.37 113.67 68.06
C MET A 1 55.45 112.68 67.45
N ASP A 2 55.39 112.69 66.14
CA ASP A 2 54.54 111.72 65.41
C ASP A 2 55.37 110.47 65.08
N ILE A 3 54.87 109.32 65.60
CA ILE A 3 55.48 108.02 65.30
C ILE A 3 54.70 107.45 64.12
N LYS A 4 55.33 107.35 62.95
CA LYS A 4 54.78 106.64 61.77
C LYS A 4 54.75 105.14 62.03
N ILE A 5 53.57 104.54 62.05
CA ILE A 5 53.37 103.08 62.09
C ILE A 5 53.41 102.56 60.66
N GLU A 6 54.38 101.72 60.31
CA GLU A 6 54.46 101.02 59.02
C GLU A 6 53.31 99.95 58.89
N LYS A 7 52.46 100.08 57.88
CA LYS A 7 51.45 99.10 57.58
C LYS A 7 52.07 97.85 56.98
N LYS A 8 51.96 96.70 57.69
CA LYS A 8 52.42 95.42 57.15
C LYS A 8 51.64 95.08 55.82
N PRO A 9 52.30 94.55 54.78
CA PRO A 9 51.73 94.25 53.50
C PRO A 9 50.57 93.23 53.67
N TRP A 10 49.49 93.36 52.85
CA TRP A 10 48.23 92.64 52.92
C TRP A 10 48.38 91.12 52.87
N TYR A 11 49.38 90.52 52.14
CA TYR A 11 49.65 89.08 52.01
C TYR A 11 50.06 88.43 53.35
N ILE A 12 50.63 89.17 54.28
CA ILE A 12 51.03 88.71 55.62
C ILE A 12 49.80 88.61 56.51
N ARG A 13 48.79 89.44 56.27
CA ARG A 13 47.54 89.47 57.02
C ARG A 13 46.61 88.34 56.64
N TYR A 14 46.64 87.86 55.38
CA TYR A 14 45.84 86.82 54.86
C TYR A 14 46.55 85.51 54.52
N LYS A 15 47.81 85.35 55.01
CA LYS A 15 48.67 84.18 54.70
C LYS A 15 47.98 82.82 54.92
N PHE A 16 47.16 82.71 55.93
CA PHE A 16 46.44 81.47 56.22
C PHE A 16 45.27 81.19 55.20
N TYR A 17 44.63 82.25 54.73
CA TYR A 17 43.59 82.11 53.71
C TYR A 17 44.21 81.79 52.33
N ILE A 18 45.37 82.38 52.03
CA ILE A 18 46.12 82.06 50.78
C ILE A 18 46.62 80.62 50.84
N ALA A 19 47.19 80.22 51.97
CA ALA A 19 47.67 78.84 52.14
C ALA A 19 46.52 77.85 52.08
N GLY A 20 45.34 78.13 52.66
CA GLY A 20 44.12 77.32 52.56
C GLY A 20 43.59 77.21 51.15
N GLY A 21 43.61 78.36 50.40
CA GLY A 21 43.22 78.37 48.99
C GLY A 21 44.13 77.53 48.11
N ILE A 22 45.43 77.58 48.31
CA ILE A 22 46.40 76.75 47.57
C ILE A 22 46.23 75.29 47.92
N ALA A 23 46.02 74.93 49.19
CA ALA A 23 45.78 73.61 49.64
C ALA A 23 44.45 73.04 49.05
N PHE A 24 43.41 73.87 48.95
CA PHE A 24 42.15 73.50 48.34
C PHE A 24 42.28 73.25 46.83
N VAL A 25 43.00 74.14 46.11
CA VAL A 25 43.26 73.93 44.68
C VAL A 25 44.13 72.71 44.45
N ALA A 26 45.15 72.46 45.27
CA ALA A 26 45.92 71.20 45.19
C ALA A 26 45.11 69.98 45.46
N PHE A 27 44.14 70.04 46.41
CA PHE A 27 43.20 68.94 46.67
C PHE A 27 42.28 68.71 45.48
N LEU A 28 41.70 69.74 44.86
CA LEU A 28 40.88 69.60 43.66
C LEU A 28 41.68 69.03 42.50
N VAL A 29 42.89 69.48 42.25
CA VAL A 29 43.76 68.89 41.24
C VAL A 29 44.05 67.42 41.52
N TYR A 30 44.33 67.10 42.79
CA TYR A 30 44.51 65.72 43.22
C TYR A 30 43.25 64.81 42.96
N VAL A 31 42.07 65.32 43.28
CA VAL A 31 40.81 64.59 43.03
C VAL A 31 40.57 64.46 41.52
N ILE A 32 40.85 65.46 40.70
CA ILE A 32 40.74 65.37 39.25
C ILE A 32 41.68 64.34 38.66
N ILE A 33 42.94 64.29 39.13
CA ILE A 33 43.96 63.32 38.69
C ILE A 33 43.51 61.87 39.08
N LEU A 34 43.01 61.74 40.30
CA LEU A 34 42.43 60.41 40.72
C LEU A 34 41.23 60.03 39.91
N SER A 35 40.37 61.00 39.58
CA SER A 35 39.14 60.73 38.81
C SER A 35 39.39 60.55 37.31
N ALA A 36 40.53 61.13 36.76
CA ALA A 36 40.93 61.03 35.36
C ALA A 36 41.71 59.73 35.04
N GLY A 37 41.91 58.84 36.01
CA GLY A 37 42.57 57.57 35.78
C GLY A 37 41.77 56.71 34.77
N PRO A 38 42.49 55.98 33.92
CA PRO A 38 41.78 55.12 32.95
C PRO A 38 40.87 54.16 33.67
N ARG A 39 39.55 54.16 33.30
CA ARG A 39 38.57 53.23 33.81
C ARG A 39 38.98 51.81 33.35
N LYS A 40 39.60 51.05 34.22
CA LYS A 40 39.87 49.63 34.00
C LYS A 40 38.60 48.91 34.15
N LEU A 41 38.05 48.42 33.03
CA LEU A 41 36.96 47.40 33.04
C LEU A 41 37.54 46.18 33.74
N ARG A 42 37.02 45.85 34.91
CA ARG A 42 37.29 44.58 35.57
C ARG A 42 36.37 43.55 34.93
N ILE A 43 36.88 42.83 33.95
CA ILE A 43 36.17 41.68 33.37
C ILE A 43 36.55 40.50 34.23
N GLU A 44 35.55 39.88 34.89
CA GLU A 44 35.73 38.64 35.63
C GLU A 44 36.08 37.55 34.64
N SER A 45 37.19 36.90 34.77
CA SER A 45 37.71 35.88 33.87
C SER A 45 36.81 34.63 33.79
N GLU A 46 35.92 34.47 34.77
CA GLU A 46 34.96 33.37 34.78
C GLU A 46 33.84 33.51 33.74
N ASN A 47 33.58 34.72 33.24
CA ASN A 47 32.55 35.01 32.24
C ASN A 47 33.11 35.22 30.82
N ILE A 48 34.40 34.97 30.61
CA ILE A 48 35.02 35.09 29.27
C ILE A 48 35.40 33.71 28.79
N GLN A 49 34.75 33.26 27.75
CA GLN A 49 35.22 32.13 26.96
C GLN A 49 36.14 32.66 25.86
N ILE A 50 37.38 32.26 25.91
CA ILE A 50 38.35 32.54 24.86
C ILE A 50 38.32 31.38 23.91
N ALA A 51 37.76 31.55 22.69
CA ALA A 51 37.79 30.59 21.64
C ALA A 51 38.74 31.03 20.53
N GLU A 52 39.44 30.08 19.97
CA GLU A 52 40.31 30.30 18.82
C GLU A 52 39.45 30.25 17.54
N VAL A 53 39.54 31.31 16.75
CA VAL A 53 38.89 31.39 15.46
C VAL A 53 39.59 30.47 14.48
N LYS A 54 38.86 29.46 13.94
CA LYS A 54 39.40 28.50 12.97
C LYS A 54 38.62 28.57 11.68
N ASP A 55 39.31 28.36 10.58
CA ASP A 55 38.66 28.11 9.28
C ASP A 55 38.36 26.61 9.23
N ASP A 56 37.10 26.27 9.44
CA ASP A 56 36.64 24.87 9.47
C ASP A 56 35.34 24.72 8.69
N LYS A 57 34.93 23.49 8.46
CA LYS A 57 33.69 23.18 7.76
C LYS A 57 32.48 23.41 8.67
N PHE A 58 31.72 24.42 8.35
CA PHE A 58 30.44 24.64 9.00
C PHE A 58 29.37 23.75 8.38
N MET A 59 28.66 22.97 9.21
CA MET A 59 27.57 22.15 8.82
C MET A 59 26.33 22.52 9.63
N GLU A 60 25.31 22.97 8.93
CA GLU A 60 24.02 23.29 9.56
C GLU A 60 23.20 22.03 9.75
N TYR A 61 22.71 21.83 10.95
CA TYR A 61 21.83 20.71 11.27
C TYR A 61 20.64 21.14 12.11
N VAL A 62 19.57 20.37 12.01
CA VAL A 62 18.37 20.54 12.83
C VAL A 62 18.23 19.34 13.75
N ASP A 63 18.13 19.62 15.05
CA ASP A 63 17.85 18.62 16.08
C ASP A 63 16.35 18.47 16.23
N VAL A 64 15.86 17.24 16.08
CA VAL A 64 14.44 16.90 16.23
C VAL A 64 14.26 15.60 16.99
N GLU A 65 13.13 15.47 17.67
CA GLU A 65 12.74 14.20 18.27
C GLU A 65 11.95 13.39 17.26
N GLY A 66 12.34 12.15 17.06
CA GLY A 66 11.64 11.21 16.20
C GLY A 66 11.26 9.95 16.94
N LEU A 67 10.13 9.36 16.58
CA LEU A 67 9.59 8.13 17.13
C LEU A 67 9.94 6.95 16.24
N ILE A 68 10.45 5.87 16.86
CA ILE A 68 10.64 4.61 16.15
C ILE A 68 9.29 4.01 15.80
N GLN A 69 9.11 3.71 14.52
CA GLN A 69 7.95 3.02 13.97
C GLN A 69 8.41 1.82 13.13
N PRO A 70 7.61 0.76 13.03
CA PRO A 70 7.89 -0.30 12.07
C PRO A 70 7.78 0.26 10.65
N ILE A 71 8.56 -0.27 9.72
CA ILE A 71 8.52 0.19 8.33
C ILE A 71 7.15 -0.06 7.71
N LEU A 72 6.50 -1.15 8.08
CA LEU A 72 5.19 -1.54 7.59
C LEU A 72 4.31 -2.03 8.73
N THR A 73 3.10 -1.52 8.74
CA THR A 73 2.02 -1.97 9.64
C THR A 73 0.83 -2.33 8.76
N ILE A 74 0.32 -3.55 8.89
CA ILE A 74 -0.84 -4.03 8.14
C ILE A 74 -1.99 -4.31 9.10
N LYS A 75 -3.14 -3.72 8.80
CA LYS A 75 -4.41 -4.05 9.45
C LYS A 75 -4.96 -5.32 8.82
N VAL A 76 -5.30 -6.28 9.64
CA VAL A 76 -5.95 -7.53 9.23
C VAL A 76 -7.45 -7.34 9.35
N ASN A 77 -8.12 -7.39 8.20
CA ASN A 77 -9.57 -7.25 8.12
C ASN A 77 -10.22 -8.60 7.85
N THR A 78 -11.41 -8.78 8.39
CA THR A 78 -12.28 -9.92 8.07
C THR A 78 -12.72 -9.83 6.61
N ARG A 79 -12.83 -10.98 5.93
CA ARG A 79 -13.42 -11.06 4.59
C ARG A 79 -14.92 -11.42 4.65
N GLU A 80 -15.31 -12.18 5.67
CA GLU A 80 -16.69 -12.59 5.93
C GLU A 80 -17.12 -12.11 7.31
N ALA A 81 -18.41 -11.85 7.47
CA ALA A 81 -19.00 -11.58 8.78
C ALA A 81 -19.14 -12.88 9.56
N GLY A 82 -19.11 -12.78 10.89
CA GLY A 82 -19.32 -13.93 11.75
C GLY A 82 -19.08 -13.63 13.22
N SER A 83 -19.32 -14.59 14.07
CA SER A 83 -18.99 -14.54 15.49
C SER A 83 -17.58 -15.11 15.69
N VAL A 84 -16.75 -14.46 16.50
CA VAL A 84 -15.41 -14.95 16.85
C VAL A 84 -15.56 -16.24 17.66
N GLU A 85 -15.17 -17.36 17.06
CA GLU A 85 -15.24 -18.66 17.71
C GLU A 85 -14.06 -18.84 18.67
N ARG A 86 -12.84 -18.60 18.18
CA ARG A 86 -11.60 -18.76 18.94
C ARG A 86 -10.49 -17.90 18.39
N ILE A 87 -9.72 -17.28 19.28
CA ILE A 87 -8.46 -16.60 18.97
C ILE A 87 -7.34 -17.62 19.19
N ILE A 88 -6.51 -17.83 18.16
CA ILE A 88 -5.43 -18.83 18.15
C ILE A 88 -4.08 -18.17 18.40
N ALA A 89 -3.84 -17.01 17.77
CA ALA A 89 -2.59 -16.29 17.93
C ALA A 89 -2.66 -15.33 19.12
N GLU A 90 -1.66 -15.37 19.99
CA GLU A 90 -1.52 -14.46 21.12
C GLU A 90 -0.92 -13.11 20.70
N GLU A 91 -1.32 -12.02 21.35
CA GLU A 91 -0.73 -10.71 21.17
C GLU A 91 0.77 -10.74 21.47
N GLY A 92 1.57 -10.09 20.63
CA GLY A 92 3.03 -10.08 20.73
C GLY A 92 3.72 -11.28 20.07
N SER A 93 3.00 -12.32 19.63
CA SER A 93 3.58 -13.48 18.96
C SER A 93 4.10 -13.13 17.56
N LEU A 94 5.16 -13.83 17.13
CA LEU A 94 5.68 -13.76 15.76
C LEU A 94 4.90 -14.73 14.88
N LEU A 95 4.31 -14.20 13.81
CA LEU A 95 3.53 -14.95 12.84
C LEU A 95 4.26 -15.03 11.51
N GLN A 96 4.13 -16.17 10.83
CA GLN A 96 4.48 -16.31 9.43
C GLN A 96 3.27 -16.03 8.55
N LYS A 97 3.54 -15.65 7.29
CA LYS A 97 2.46 -15.49 6.31
C LYS A 97 1.67 -16.79 6.16
N GLY A 98 0.36 -16.72 6.40
CA GLY A 98 -0.55 -17.86 6.34
C GLY A 98 -0.94 -18.45 7.69
N ASP A 99 -0.27 -18.08 8.79
CA ASP A 99 -0.61 -18.52 10.13
C ASP A 99 -2.01 -18.05 10.51
N THR A 100 -2.75 -18.89 11.23
CA THR A 100 -4.12 -18.59 11.64
C THR A 100 -4.11 -17.69 12.87
N ILE A 101 -4.79 -16.55 12.78
CA ILE A 101 -4.95 -15.59 13.89
C ILE A 101 -6.17 -15.96 14.72
N LEU A 102 -7.32 -16.12 14.07
CA LEU A 102 -8.57 -16.50 14.72
C LEU A 102 -9.50 -17.26 13.75
N THR A 103 -10.52 -17.90 14.29
CA THR A 103 -11.59 -18.54 13.54
C THR A 103 -12.93 -17.84 13.82
N LEU A 104 -13.71 -17.70 12.75
CA LEU A 104 -15.07 -17.16 12.79
C LEU A 104 -16.07 -18.29 12.59
N SER A 105 -17.21 -18.21 13.24
CA SER A 105 -18.37 -19.05 13.02
C SER A 105 -19.46 -18.24 12.34
N ASN A 106 -19.99 -18.74 11.23
CA ASN A 106 -21.14 -18.14 10.54
C ASN A 106 -22.10 -19.25 10.06
N PRO A 107 -23.08 -19.66 10.91
CA PRO A 107 -24.04 -20.69 10.58
C PRO A 107 -24.92 -20.37 9.36
N ASP A 108 -25.20 -19.09 9.11
CA ASP A 108 -26.01 -18.67 7.96
C ASP A 108 -25.25 -18.84 6.65
N LEU A 109 -23.94 -18.54 6.66
CA LEU A 109 -23.08 -18.81 5.52
C LEU A 109 -22.98 -20.31 5.24
N LEU A 110 -22.82 -21.14 6.29
CA LEU A 110 -22.78 -22.60 6.14
C LEU A 110 -24.06 -23.11 5.48
N ARG A 111 -25.24 -22.73 5.98
CA ARG A 111 -26.54 -23.10 5.39
C ARG A 111 -26.64 -22.62 3.94
N SER A 112 -26.28 -21.38 3.66
CA SER A 112 -26.29 -20.85 2.28
C SER A 112 -25.42 -21.64 1.32
N ILE A 113 -24.30 -22.19 1.79
CA ILE A 113 -23.39 -23.00 0.97
C ILE A 113 -23.96 -24.41 0.79
N GLU A 114 -24.60 -24.99 1.82
CA GLU A 114 -25.33 -26.27 1.70
C GLU A 114 -26.47 -26.16 0.69
N ASP A 115 -27.27 -25.11 0.74
CA ASP A 115 -28.35 -24.85 -0.24
C ASP A 115 -27.76 -24.72 -1.66
N GLN A 116 -26.68 -24.03 -1.84
CA GLN A 116 -26.00 -23.88 -3.15
C GLN A 116 -25.41 -25.21 -3.65
N ARG A 117 -24.92 -26.07 -2.74
CA ARG A 117 -24.47 -27.41 -3.10
C ARG A 117 -25.62 -28.24 -3.60
N ASP A 118 -26.74 -28.25 -2.88
CA ASP A 118 -27.95 -29.01 -3.25
C ASP A 118 -28.54 -28.53 -4.58
N ASP A 119 -28.55 -27.24 -4.81
CA ASP A 119 -28.95 -26.66 -6.09
C ASP A 119 -27.98 -27.04 -7.22
N TRP A 120 -26.67 -27.00 -6.97
CA TRP A 120 -25.68 -27.49 -7.93
C TRP A 120 -25.89 -28.98 -8.27
N GLU A 121 -26.12 -29.84 -7.28
CA GLU A 121 -26.36 -31.27 -7.52
C GLU A 121 -27.62 -31.51 -8.35
N LYS A 122 -28.72 -30.83 -8.07
CA LYS A 122 -29.94 -30.88 -8.87
C LYS A 122 -29.70 -30.43 -10.30
N GLN A 123 -29.03 -29.30 -10.49
CA GLN A 123 -28.70 -28.79 -11.81
C GLN A 123 -27.79 -29.74 -12.58
N ARG A 124 -26.80 -30.34 -11.92
CA ARG A 124 -25.90 -31.32 -12.53
C ARG A 124 -26.66 -32.51 -13.11
N ILE A 125 -27.62 -33.06 -12.36
CA ILE A 125 -28.46 -34.15 -12.84
C ILE A 125 -29.28 -33.71 -14.06
N THR A 126 -29.92 -32.55 -14.00
CA THR A 126 -30.69 -31.98 -15.12
C THR A 126 -29.83 -31.76 -16.36
N TYR A 127 -28.59 -31.31 -16.20
CA TYR A 127 -27.68 -31.14 -17.34
C TYR A 127 -27.23 -32.48 -17.92
N GLN A 128 -26.98 -33.48 -17.10
CA GLN A 128 -26.67 -34.83 -17.58
C GLN A 128 -27.82 -35.43 -18.38
N GLU A 129 -29.06 -35.28 -17.91
CA GLU A 129 -30.27 -35.73 -18.64
C GLU A 129 -30.37 -35.03 -20.01
N LYS A 130 -30.21 -33.72 -20.06
CA LYS A 130 -30.19 -32.95 -21.32
C LYS A 130 -29.04 -33.34 -22.25
N GLU A 131 -27.88 -33.66 -21.71
CA GLU A 131 -26.72 -34.10 -22.52
C GLU A 131 -27.03 -35.44 -23.19
N ILE A 132 -27.64 -36.39 -22.45
CA ILE A 132 -28.09 -37.69 -22.98
C ILE A 132 -29.15 -37.47 -24.06
N GLU A 133 -30.15 -36.62 -23.82
CA GLU A 133 -31.17 -36.28 -24.81
C GLU A 133 -30.55 -35.71 -26.10
N MET A 134 -29.60 -34.80 -25.99
CA MET A 134 -28.93 -34.23 -27.16
C MET A 134 -28.05 -35.25 -27.90
N GLU A 135 -27.48 -36.23 -27.19
CA GLU A 135 -26.74 -37.33 -27.82
C GLU A 135 -27.65 -38.26 -28.58
N GLN A 136 -28.78 -38.63 -28.01
CA GLN A 136 -29.83 -39.43 -28.71
C GLN A 136 -30.31 -38.68 -29.95
N LYS A 137 -30.57 -37.37 -29.85
CA LYS A 137 -30.96 -36.56 -31.00
C LYS A 137 -29.88 -36.56 -32.09
N SER A 138 -28.62 -36.42 -31.72
CA SER A 138 -27.49 -36.47 -32.66
C SER A 138 -27.37 -37.79 -33.38
N LEU A 139 -27.59 -38.92 -32.69
CA LEU A 139 -27.62 -40.27 -33.29
C LEU A 139 -28.78 -40.42 -34.27
N SER A 140 -29.99 -39.98 -33.87
CA SER A 140 -31.15 -39.98 -34.74
C SER A 140 -30.95 -39.20 -36.03
N LEU A 141 -30.36 -38.00 -35.95
CA LEU A 141 -30.03 -37.17 -37.11
C LEU A 141 -28.98 -37.82 -38.03
N LYS A 142 -28.00 -38.52 -37.46
CA LYS A 142 -27.04 -39.31 -38.26
C LYS A 142 -27.70 -40.45 -39.00
N GLN A 143 -28.59 -41.18 -38.32
CA GLN A 143 -29.34 -42.28 -38.92
C GLN A 143 -30.23 -41.77 -40.07
N GLN A 144 -30.99 -40.70 -39.88
CA GLN A 144 -31.81 -40.09 -40.94
C GLN A 144 -30.95 -39.62 -42.12
N THR A 145 -29.76 -39.09 -41.85
CA THR A 145 -28.82 -38.68 -42.92
C THR A 145 -28.33 -39.87 -43.72
N LEU A 146 -28.02 -41.00 -43.05
CA LEU A 146 -27.65 -42.24 -43.70
C LEU A 146 -28.79 -42.81 -44.58
N GLU A 147 -30.01 -42.84 -44.08
CA GLU A 147 -31.21 -43.31 -44.81
C GLU A 147 -31.44 -42.45 -46.05
N THR A 148 -31.42 -41.13 -45.92
CA THR A 148 -31.57 -40.20 -47.07
C THR A 148 -30.49 -40.40 -48.12
N ASN A 149 -29.22 -40.57 -47.71
CA ASN A 149 -28.11 -40.83 -48.64
C ASN A 149 -28.27 -42.20 -49.36
N TYR A 150 -28.74 -43.21 -48.64
CA TYR A 150 -29.00 -44.55 -49.22
C TYR A 150 -30.14 -44.48 -50.24
N GLU A 151 -31.26 -43.84 -49.94
CA GLU A 151 -32.36 -43.62 -50.84
C GLU A 151 -31.94 -42.89 -52.11
N LEU A 152 -31.17 -41.80 -51.99
CA LEU A 152 -30.64 -41.09 -53.12
C LEU A 152 -29.74 -41.96 -54.01
N ALA A 153 -28.87 -42.78 -53.40
CA ALA A 153 -28.00 -43.70 -54.16
C ALA A 153 -28.83 -44.76 -54.90
N ARG A 154 -29.91 -45.28 -54.29
CA ARG A 154 -30.84 -46.24 -54.88
C ARG A 154 -31.60 -45.62 -56.07
N LEU A 155 -32.13 -44.38 -55.88
CA LEU A 155 -32.84 -43.67 -56.93
C LEU A 155 -31.94 -43.36 -58.13
N LYS A 156 -30.71 -42.94 -57.86
CA LYS A 156 -29.73 -42.70 -58.91
C LYS A 156 -29.42 -43.94 -59.72
N LYS A 157 -29.30 -45.09 -59.07
CA LYS A 157 -29.05 -46.38 -59.72
C LYS A 157 -30.26 -46.80 -60.55
N SER A 158 -31.50 -46.63 -60.03
CA SER A 158 -32.76 -46.98 -60.76
C SER A 158 -32.88 -46.11 -62.01
N PHE A 159 -32.69 -44.79 -61.87
CA PHE A 159 -32.78 -43.86 -63.04
C PHE A 159 -31.67 -44.15 -64.08
N THR A 160 -30.47 -44.57 -63.68
CA THR A 160 -29.45 -44.97 -64.62
C THR A 160 -29.83 -46.22 -65.42
N LEU A 161 -30.45 -47.19 -64.77
CA LEU A 161 -31.01 -48.37 -65.43
C LEU A 161 -32.10 -48.00 -66.44
N ASP A 162 -33.02 -47.12 -66.05
CA ASP A 162 -34.10 -46.62 -66.93
C ASP A 162 -33.54 -45.90 -68.17
N LYS A 163 -32.47 -45.21 -68.06
CA LYS A 163 -31.74 -44.54 -69.11
C LYS A 163 -31.09 -45.55 -70.08
N GLU A 164 -30.52 -46.62 -69.56
CA GLU A 164 -29.99 -47.72 -70.37
C GLU A 164 -31.07 -48.54 -71.11
N GLU A 165 -32.16 -48.83 -70.45
CA GLU A 165 -33.32 -49.49 -71.03
C GLU A 165 -33.94 -48.68 -72.19
N PHE A 166 -34.01 -47.34 -72.06
CA PHE A 166 -34.41 -46.50 -73.15
C PHE A 166 -33.38 -46.57 -74.32
N ARG A 167 -32.06 -46.54 -74.05
CA ARG A 167 -31.08 -46.68 -75.11
C ARG A 167 -31.14 -48.00 -75.84
N MET A 168 -31.57 -49.08 -75.19
CA MET A 168 -31.79 -50.36 -75.76
C MET A 168 -33.15 -50.51 -76.46
N GLY A 169 -33.98 -49.46 -76.47
CA GLY A 169 -35.31 -49.48 -77.08
C GLY A 169 -36.43 -50.24 -76.30
N ILE A 170 -36.12 -50.59 -75.01
CA ILE A 170 -37.05 -51.29 -74.14
C ILE A 170 -38.13 -50.38 -73.54
N LYS A 171 -37.74 -49.13 -73.21
CA LYS A 171 -38.63 -48.05 -72.69
C LYS A 171 -38.87 -46.99 -73.78
N SER A 172 -40.15 -46.46 -73.79
CA SER A 172 -40.53 -45.33 -74.61
C SER A 172 -39.99 -44.00 -74.10
N LYS A 173 -39.91 -42.98 -74.93
CA LYS A 173 -39.46 -41.62 -74.53
C LYS A 173 -40.34 -41.04 -73.44
N ALA A 174 -41.65 -41.20 -73.52
CA ALA A 174 -42.59 -40.74 -72.50
C ALA A 174 -42.40 -41.43 -71.14
N GLN A 175 -42.06 -42.72 -71.10
CA GLN A 175 -41.74 -43.44 -69.85
C GLN A 175 -40.40 -42.95 -69.23
N LEU A 176 -39.40 -42.63 -70.05
CA LEU A 176 -38.13 -42.06 -69.55
C LEU A 176 -38.35 -40.67 -68.97
N GLU A 177 -39.13 -39.80 -69.64
CA GLU A 177 -39.47 -38.44 -69.23
C GLU A 177 -40.15 -38.41 -67.84
N VAL A 178 -41.15 -39.34 -67.66
CA VAL A 178 -41.80 -39.51 -66.35
C VAL A 178 -40.80 -39.99 -65.25
N SER A 179 -39.92 -40.93 -65.56
CA SER A 179 -38.84 -41.36 -64.64
C SER A 179 -37.86 -40.26 -64.31
N GLU A 180 -37.56 -39.43 -65.29
CA GLU A 180 -36.63 -38.24 -65.12
C GLU A 180 -37.28 -37.23 -64.19
N ASP A 181 -38.53 -36.89 -64.39
CA ASP A 181 -39.27 -35.94 -63.55
C ASP A 181 -39.38 -36.43 -62.13
N GLU A 182 -39.73 -37.76 -61.97
CA GLU A 182 -39.79 -38.37 -60.63
C GLU A 182 -38.39 -38.34 -59.92
N TYR A 183 -37.36 -38.71 -60.66
CA TYR A 183 -36.00 -38.68 -60.15
C TYR A 183 -35.58 -37.26 -59.71
N ASN A 184 -35.81 -36.27 -60.60
CA ASN A 184 -35.45 -34.87 -60.33
C ASN A 184 -36.21 -34.31 -59.09
N TYR A 185 -37.54 -34.64 -59.00
CA TYR A 185 -38.34 -34.26 -57.85
C TYR A 185 -37.79 -34.86 -56.54
N LYS A 186 -37.50 -36.19 -56.53
CA LYS A 186 -36.98 -36.89 -55.36
C LYS A 186 -35.59 -36.43 -54.98
N VAL A 187 -34.73 -36.15 -55.93
CA VAL A 187 -33.40 -35.59 -55.66
C VAL A 187 -33.53 -34.24 -54.98
N LYS A 188 -34.38 -33.35 -55.52
CA LYS A 188 -34.58 -32.04 -54.97
C LYS A 188 -35.18 -32.06 -53.57
N ASN A 189 -36.11 -32.98 -53.32
CA ASN A 189 -36.65 -33.18 -51.97
C ASN A 189 -35.61 -33.72 -50.99
N ALA A 190 -34.77 -34.68 -51.41
CA ALA A 190 -33.70 -35.22 -50.57
C ALA A 190 -32.59 -34.20 -50.28
N GLU A 191 -32.31 -33.28 -51.22
CA GLU A 191 -31.37 -32.16 -51.00
C GLU A 191 -31.90 -31.21 -49.93
N LEU A 192 -33.17 -30.81 -50.00
CA LEU A 192 -33.81 -29.98 -48.95
C LEU A 192 -33.81 -30.70 -47.59
N GLN A 193 -34.11 -32.02 -47.55
CA GLN A 193 -34.04 -32.83 -46.34
C GLN A 193 -32.64 -32.87 -45.76
N ARG A 194 -31.61 -33.06 -46.61
CA ARG A 194 -30.20 -33.00 -46.16
C ARG A 194 -29.78 -31.64 -45.61
N GLU A 195 -30.23 -30.57 -46.21
CA GLU A 195 -29.98 -29.20 -45.71
C GLU A 195 -30.64 -29.02 -44.33
N GLY A 196 -31.90 -29.43 -44.16
CA GLY A 196 -32.57 -29.44 -42.87
C GLY A 196 -31.85 -30.27 -41.81
N LEU A 197 -31.40 -31.48 -42.15
CA LEU A 197 -30.63 -32.33 -41.23
C LEU A 197 -29.27 -31.73 -40.85
N ARG A 198 -28.60 -31.06 -41.79
CA ARG A 198 -27.36 -30.31 -41.50
C ARG A 198 -27.60 -29.15 -40.53
N HIS A 199 -28.67 -28.38 -40.77
CA HIS A 199 -29.08 -27.30 -39.88
C HIS A 199 -29.40 -27.83 -38.48
N ASP A 200 -30.22 -28.87 -38.36
CA ASP A 200 -30.56 -29.47 -37.07
C ASP A 200 -29.36 -30.03 -36.33
N SER A 201 -28.41 -30.62 -37.07
CA SER A 201 -27.16 -31.11 -36.50
C SER A 201 -26.30 -29.94 -35.95
N ALA A 202 -26.18 -28.84 -36.68
CA ALA A 202 -25.47 -27.65 -36.25
C ALA A 202 -26.13 -27.03 -34.99
N VAL A 203 -27.45 -26.90 -34.97
CA VAL A 203 -28.20 -26.42 -33.79
C VAL A 203 -28.02 -27.35 -32.59
N THR A 204 -27.98 -28.68 -32.80
CA THR A 204 -27.75 -29.63 -31.72
C THR A 204 -26.37 -29.48 -31.11
N ILE A 205 -25.33 -29.27 -31.92
CA ILE A 205 -23.95 -28.99 -31.45
C ILE A 205 -23.91 -27.71 -30.61
N ILE A 206 -24.53 -26.63 -31.09
CA ILE A 206 -24.56 -25.35 -30.37
C ILE A 206 -25.31 -25.52 -29.03
N ARG A 207 -26.42 -26.24 -29.02
CA ARG A 207 -27.19 -26.52 -27.78
C ARG A 207 -26.37 -27.33 -26.77
N LYS A 208 -25.62 -28.32 -27.24
CA LYS A 208 -24.75 -29.12 -26.38
C LYS A 208 -23.64 -28.27 -25.76
N ASP A 209 -23.04 -27.38 -26.52
CA ASP A 209 -22.02 -26.47 -26.03
C ASP A 209 -22.58 -25.43 -25.01
N LEU A 210 -23.79 -24.92 -25.27
CA LEU A 210 -24.49 -24.04 -24.35
C LEU A 210 -24.79 -24.73 -23.00
N ILE A 211 -25.31 -25.97 -23.03
CA ILE A 211 -25.58 -26.79 -21.83
C ILE A 211 -24.28 -26.96 -21.03
N ARG A 212 -23.16 -27.29 -21.69
CA ARG A 212 -21.88 -27.46 -21.05
C ARG A 212 -21.38 -26.15 -20.40
N THR A 213 -21.55 -25.04 -21.09
CA THR A 213 -21.14 -23.70 -20.59
C THR A 213 -21.97 -23.30 -19.36
N ASP A 214 -23.29 -23.57 -19.39
CA ASP A 214 -24.16 -23.28 -18.25
C ASP A 214 -23.82 -24.16 -17.03
N MET A 215 -23.56 -25.44 -17.24
CA MET A 215 -23.10 -26.34 -16.18
C MET A 215 -21.78 -25.85 -15.54
N GLU A 216 -20.84 -25.41 -16.35
CA GLU A 216 -19.57 -24.90 -15.85
C GLU A 216 -19.73 -23.58 -15.07
N ARG A 217 -20.67 -22.73 -15.48
CA ARG A 217 -21.04 -21.51 -14.77
C ARG A 217 -21.60 -21.80 -13.38
N GLU A 218 -22.52 -22.78 -13.26
CA GLU A 218 -23.09 -23.17 -11.98
C GLU A 218 -22.04 -23.84 -11.07
N ARG A 219 -21.17 -24.67 -11.63
CA ARG A 219 -20.02 -25.22 -10.89
C ARG A 219 -19.14 -24.13 -10.27
N LYS A 220 -18.79 -23.12 -11.06
CA LYS A 220 -17.97 -21.98 -10.58
C LYS A 220 -18.68 -21.13 -9.52
N LYS A 221 -19.99 -21.06 -9.53
CA LYS A 221 -20.76 -20.42 -8.45
C LYS A 221 -20.60 -21.18 -7.13
N TYR A 222 -20.79 -22.48 -7.16
CA TYR A 222 -20.63 -23.34 -5.98
C TYR A 222 -19.17 -23.30 -5.46
N GLU A 223 -18.18 -23.40 -6.34
CA GLU A 223 -16.77 -23.30 -5.96
C GLU A 223 -16.47 -21.99 -5.23
N ARG A 224 -16.91 -20.84 -5.78
CA ARG A 224 -16.76 -19.53 -5.13
C ARG A 224 -17.48 -19.44 -3.78
N ALA A 225 -18.64 -20.05 -3.66
CA ALA A 225 -19.34 -20.10 -2.38
C ALA A 225 -18.55 -20.92 -1.35
N THR A 226 -17.97 -22.05 -1.76
CA THR A 226 -17.13 -22.89 -0.90
C THR A 226 -15.83 -22.18 -0.47
N GLU A 227 -15.23 -21.39 -1.37
CA GLU A 227 -14.04 -20.58 -1.04
C GLU A 227 -14.31 -19.59 0.11
N ARG A 228 -15.54 -19.10 0.24
CA ARG A 228 -15.94 -18.21 1.34
C ARG A 228 -15.79 -18.86 2.72
N LEU A 229 -15.92 -20.17 2.83
CA LEU A 229 -15.65 -20.89 4.08
C LEU A 229 -14.20 -20.74 4.52
N GLY A 230 -13.28 -20.74 3.58
CA GLY A 230 -11.87 -20.50 3.87
C GLY A 230 -11.59 -19.11 4.48
N ASN A 231 -12.46 -18.13 4.19
CA ASN A 231 -12.36 -16.77 4.72
C ASN A 231 -12.81 -16.65 6.18
N LEU A 232 -13.52 -17.67 6.73
CA LEU A 232 -13.84 -17.73 8.16
C LEU A 232 -12.59 -18.01 9.02
N VAL A 233 -11.55 -18.55 8.42
CA VAL A 233 -10.23 -18.70 9.05
C VAL A 233 -9.39 -17.47 8.69
N VAL A 234 -9.26 -16.54 9.62
CA VAL A 234 -8.48 -15.32 9.41
C VAL A 234 -7.01 -15.61 9.58
N LYS A 235 -6.24 -15.39 8.51
CA LYS A 235 -4.82 -15.70 8.43
C LYS A 235 -3.97 -14.44 8.30
N ALA A 236 -2.72 -14.53 8.75
CA ALA A 236 -1.73 -13.47 8.60
C ALA A 236 -1.38 -13.24 7.11
N PRO A 237 -1.59 -12.04 6.56
CA PRO A 237 -1.28 -11.75 5.16
C PRO A 237 0.22 -11.62 4.90
N ILE A 238 1.01 -11.31 5.93
CA ILE A 238 2.46 -11.16 5.91
C ILE A 238 3.06 -11.77 7.18
N SER A 239 4.37 -12.04 7.15
CA SER A 239 5.13 -12.36 8.36
C SER A 239 5.41 -11.09 9.16
N GLY A 240 5.32 -11.18 10.50
CA GLY A 240 5.54 -10.07 11.41
C GLY A 240 5.03 -10.36 12.81
N GLN A 241 5.10 -9.38 13.70
CA GLN A 241 4.58 -9.49 15.05
C GLN A 241 3.13 -9.02 15.13
N LEU A 242 2.28 -9.84 15.71
CA LEU A 242 0.89 -9.49 16.04
C LEU A 242 0.88 -8.43 17.13
N SER A 243 0.43 -7.22 16.82
CA SER A 243 0.49 -6.09 17.76
C SER A 243 -0.63 -6.14 18.79
N PHE A 244 -1.84 -6.32 18.29
CA PHE A 244 -3.04 -6.49 19.12
C PHE A 244 -4.15 -7.18 18.33
N VAL A 245 -5.12 -7.73 19.05
CA VAL A 245 -6.37 -8.29 18.53
C VAL A 245 -7.52 -7.52 19.16
N LYS A 246 -8.30 -6.80 18.35
CA LYS A 246 -9.37 -5.89 18.82
C LYS A 246 -10.66 -6.58 19.24
N VAL A 247 -10.74 -7.89 19.06
CA VAL A 247 -11.98 -8.65 19.22
C VAL A 247 -11.84 -9.69 20.32
N THR A 248 -12.97 -10.08 20.90
CA THR A 248 -13.05 -11.10 21.93
C THR A 248 -13.85 -12.31 21.45
N PRO A 249 -13.59 -13.52 21.97
CA PRO A 249 -14.41 -14.70 21.69
C PRO A 249 -15.89 -14.43 21.96
N GLY A 250 -16.77 -14.86 21.04
CA GLY A 250 -18.22 -14.61 21.07
C GLY A 250 -18.64 -13.26 20.46
N GLN A 251 -17.73 -12.34 20.19
CA GLN A 251 -18.06 -11.05 19.56
C GLN A 251 -18.46 -11.23 18.10
N GLN A 252 -19.52 -10.53 17.68
CA GLN A 252 -19.93 -10.45 16.27
C GLN A 252 -19.06 -9.43 15.53
N VAL A 253 -18.52 -9.81 14.38
CA VAL A 253 -17.73 -8.95 13.50
C VAL A 253 -18.34 -8.88 12.10
N GLY A 254 -18.28 -7.71 11.51
CA GLY A 254 -18.74 -7.45 10.14
C GLY A 254 -17.71 -7.87 9.08
N SER A 255 -18.13 -7.90 7.81
CA SER A 255 -17.17 -8.00 6.71
C SER A 255 -16.36 -6.70 6.58
N SER A 256 -15.06 -6.82 6.26
CA SER A 256 -14.11 -5.70 6.15
C SER A 256 -13.78 -4.99 7.47
N GLU A 257 -14.18 -5.54 8.59
CA GLU A 257 -13.84 -5.00 9.90
C GLU A 257 -12.39 -5.30 10.26
N SER A 258 -11.67 -4.30 10.79
CA SER A 258 -10.28 -4.45 11.23
C SER A 258 -10.22 -5.10 12.59
N ILE A 259 -9.71 -6.32 12.64
CA ILE A 259 -9.71 -7.18 13.84
C ILE A 259 -8.34 -7.30 14.51
N ALA A 260 -7.26 -7.10 13.76
CA ALA A 260 -5.90 -7.23 14.27
C ALA A 260 -4.92 -6.34 13.49
N GLU A 261 -3.73 -6.19 14.01
CA GLU A 261 -2.65 -5.43 13.39
C GLU A 261 -1.33 -6.20 13.47
N ILE A 262 -0.65 -6.33 12.32
CA ILE A 262 0.66 -6.98 12.22
C ILE A 262 1.71 -5.93 11.87
N LYS A 263 2.81 -5.90 12.62
CA LYS A 263 3.96 -5.04 12.44
C LYS A 263 5.16 -5.84 11.93
N VAL A 264 5.77 -5.36 10.85
CA VAL A 264 7.04 -5.93 10.37
C VAL A 264 8.16 -5.31 11.19
N LEU A 265 8.89 -6.16 11.94
CA LEU A 265 9.95 -5.74 12.85
C LEU A 265 11.37 -5.90 12.28
N ASP A 266 11.51 -6.35 11.04
CA ASP A 266 12.82 -6.53 10.41
C ASP A 266 13.53 -5.21 10.11
N GLN A 267 12.75 -4.15 9.93
CA GLN A 267 13.24 -2.81 9.67
C GLN A 267 12.38 -1.77 10.38
N TYR A 268 13.04 -0.73 10.88
CA TYR A 268 12.39 0.39 11.54
C TYR A 268 12.63 1.68 10.78
N LYS A 269 11.67 2.59 10.88
CA LYS A 269 11.81 3.98 10.46
C LYS A 269 11.70 4.89 11.68
N ILE A 270 12.31 6.05 11.58
CA ILE A 270 12.09 7.13 12.53
C ILE A 270 11.14 8.12 11.89
N HIS A 271 10.00 8.30 12.52
CA HIS A 271 8.99 9.28 12.12
C HIS A 271 9.18 10.53 12.97
N THR A 272 9.28 11.69 12.35
CA THR A 272 9.44 12.97 13.02
C THR A 272 8.65 14.05 12.31
N SER A 273 8.24 15.07 13.07
CA SER A 273 7.55 16.25 12.54
C SER A 273 8.49 17.46 12.66
N LEU A 274 8.66 18.18 11.58
CA LEU A 274 9.53 19.34 11.44
C LEU A 274 8.70 20.61 11.27
N SER A 275 9.24 21.75 11.75
CA SER A 275 8.61 23.05 11.51
C SER A 275 8.55 23.40 10.02
N GLU A 276 7.45 24.02 9.58
CA GLU A 276 7.24 24.51 8.21
C GLU A 276 8.39 25.39 7.70
N TYR A 277 9.15 26.01 8.59
CA TYR A 277 10.33 26.81 8.24
C TYR A 277 11.36 26.05 7.42
N TYR A 278 11.45 24.73 7.60
CA TYR A 278 12.44 23.88 6.93
C TYR A 278 11.90 23.17 5.68
N ILE A 279 10.63 23.40 5.28
CA ILE A 279 9.97 22.62 4.23
C ILE A 279 10.68 22.70 2.88
N ASP A 280 11.20 23.89 2.52
CA ASP A 280 11.89 24.11 1.25
C ASP A 280 13.32 23.53 1.22
N ARG A 281 13.87 23.23 2.39
CA ARG A 281 15.26 22.77 2.56
C ARG A 281 15.36 21.27 2.82
N ILE A 282 14.29 20.65 3.31
CA ILE A 282 14.24 19.23 3.60
C ILE A 282 13.77 18.46 2.36
N THR A 283 14.68 17.64 1.83
CA THR A 283 14.40 16.81 0.66
C THR A 283 14.70 15.34 0.95
N THR A 284 14.11 14.44 0.14
CA THR A 284 14.44 13.01 0.21
C THR A 284 15.92 12.78 -0.14
N GLY A 285 16.56 11.89 0.61
CA GLY A 285 17.98 11.58 0.41
C GLY A 285 18.94 12.32 1.31
N LEU A 286 18.51 13.37 2.04
CA LEU A 286 19.36 14.09 2.99
C LEU A 286 19.87 13.14 4.08
N PRO A 287 21.15 13.27 4.46
CA PRO A 287 21.74 12.51 5.55
C PRO A 287 21.23 13.03 6.89
N ALA A 288 21.12 12.12 7.84
CA ALA A 288 20.84 12.44 9.23
C ALA A 288 21.58 11.45 10.13
N THR A 289 21.73 11.78 11.38
CA THR A 289 22.39 10.92 12.38
C THR A 289 21.56 10.85 13.65
N VAL A 290 21.60 9.69 14.29
CA VAL A 290 21.05 9.50 15.62
C VAL A 290 22.19 9.08 16.56
N ASN A 291 22.28 9.72 17.73
CA ASN A 291 23.21 9.31 18.77
C ASN A 291 22.49 8.47 19.82
N TYR A 292 22.89 7.22 19.94
CA TYR A 292 22.31 6.31 20.91
C TYR A 292 23.43 5.59 21.67
N GLN A 293 23.45 5.75 22.99
CA GLN A 293 24.47 5.17 23.88
C GLN A 293 25.92 5.51 23.47
N GLY A 294 26.15 6.73 22.96
CA GLY A 294 27.47 7.19 22.53
C GLY A 294 27.92 6.71 21.14
N LYS A 295 27.12 5.88 20.47
CA LYS A 295 27.36 5.43 19.08
C LYS A 295 26.46 6.21 18.13
N LYS A 296 27.04 6.71 17.03
CA LYS A 296 26.29 7.40 15.97
C LYS A 296 25.81 6.39 14.93
N TYR A 297 24.52 6.46 14.59
CA TYR A 297 23.89 5.61 13.57
C TYR A 297 23.44 6.49 12.42
N PRO A 298 23.88 6.19 11.19
CA PRO A 298 23.52 6.99 10.03
C PRO A 298 22.08 6.70 9.59
N LEU A 299 21.38 7.76 9.24
CA LEU A 299 20.02 7.75 8.74
C LEU A 299 19.95 8.47 7.40
N ARG A 300 18.89 8.23 6.66
CA ARG A 300 18.56 8.97 5.45
C ARG A 300 17.06 9.25 5.40
N ILE A 301 16.71 10.45 4.95
CA ILE A 301 15.32 10.81 4.70
C ILE A 301 14.82 10.02 3.48
N THR A 302 13.78 9.23 3.68
CA THR A 302 13.15 8.43 2.61
C THR A 302 11.82 9.00 2.17
N LYS A 303 11.13 9.73 3.05
CA LYS A 303 9.84 10.32 2.75
C LYS A 303 9.71 11.68 3.40
N VAL A 304 9.23 12.64 2.64
CA VAL A 304 8.79 13.96 3.12
C VAL A 304 7.32 14.09 2.73
N VAL A 305 6.45 14.40 3.69
CA VAL A 305 5.04 14.67 3.44
C VAL A 305 4.88 16.17 3.25
N PRO A 306 4.58 16.67 2.03
CA PRO A 306 4.57 18.10 1.75
C PRO A 306 3.32 18.83 2.29
N GLU A 307 2.49 18.18 3.09
CA GLU A 307 1.31 18.75 3.71
C GLU A 307 1.68 19.30 5.09
N VAL A 308 1.53 20.62 5.26
CA VAL A 308 1.75 21.28 6.55
C VAL A 308 0.46 21.23 7.37
N LYS A 309 0.56 20.67 8.57
CA LYS A 309 -0.51 20.64 9.60
C LYS A 309 0.06 21.23 10.88
N ASP A 310 -0.67 22.14 11.50
CA ASP A 310 -0.27 22.80 12.76
C ASP A 310 1.16 23.40 12.69
N ARG A 311 1.54 23.97 11.54
CA ARG A 311 2.88 24.52 11.22
C ARG A 311 4.00 23.48 11.25
N MET A 312 3.67 22.21 11.08
CA MET A 312 4.62 21.11 11.02
C MET A 312 4.36 20.24 9.80
N PHE A 313 5.38 19.56 9.32
CA PHE A 313 5.29 18.55 8.27
C PHE A 313 6.05 17.29 8.68
N ASP A 314 5.59 16.15 8.20
CA ASP A 314 6.10 14.86 8.61
C ASP A 314 7.22 14.35 7.70
N VAL A 315 8.22 13.75 8.32
CA VAL A 315 9.38 13.16 7.65
C VAL A 315 9.65 11.77 8.21
N ASP A 316 9.87 10.82 7.31
CA ASP A 316 10.32 9.48 7.66
C ASP A 316 11.80 9.29 7.28
N LEU A 317 12.58 8.79 8.23
CA LEU A 317 14.00 8.47 8.05
C LEU A 317 14.20 6.96 8.26
N VAL A 318 15.15 6.39 7.52
CA VAL A 318 15.50 4.97 7.62
C VAL A 318 17.00 4.84 7.91
N PHE A 319 17.38 3.84 8.70
CA PHE A 319 18.77 3.52 8.96
C PHE A 319 19.46 3.06 7.66
N THR A 320 20.62 3.61 7.36
CA THR A 320 21.40 3.27 6.15
C THR A 320 22.50 2.23 6.41
N GLY A 321 22.70 1.85 7.67
CA GLY A 321 23.68 0.88 8.11
C GLY A 321 23.14 -0.01 9.23
N GLU A 322 24.03 -0.34 10.18
CA GLU A 322 23.64 -1.08 11.36
C GLU A 322 22.60 -0.31 12.18
N MET A 323 21.63 -1.03 12.69
CA MET A 323 20.62 -0.53 13.61
C MET A 323 21.08 -0.73 15.08
N PRO A 324 20.67 0.13 16.02
CA PRO A 324 20.91 -0.13 17.43
C PRO A 324 20.23 -1.43 17.87
N ASP A 325 20.92 -2.21 18.70
CA ASP A 325 20.32 -3.36 19.35
C ASP A 325 19.18 -2.94 20.30
N ASN A 326 18.17 -3.79 20.45
CA ASN A 326 17.04 -3.57 21.35
C ASN A 326 16.21 -2.30 21.06
N VAL A 327 16.04 -1.96 19.79
CA VAL A 327 15.10 -0.92 19.38
C VAL A 327 13.66 -1.38 19.63
N ARG A 328 12.88 -0.55 20.32
CA ARG A 328 11.46 -0.81 20.55
C ARG A 328 10.59 0.24 19.86
N VAL A 329 9.51 -0.21 19.26
CA VAL A 329 8.50 0.68 18.67
C VAL A 329 7.98 1.67 19.72
N GLY A 330 7.83 2.94 19.35
CA GLY A 330 7.39 4.02 20.24
C GLY A 330 8.49 4.66 21.08
N LYS A 331 9.76 4.22 20.96
CA LYS A 331 10.87 4.89 21.60
C LYS A 331 11.27 6.15 20.85
N SER A 332 11.50 7.25 21.58
CA SER A 332 11.99 8.51 21.03
C SER A 332 13.49 8.50 20.85
N PHE A 333 13.97 9.10 19.79
CA PHE A 333 15.38 9.40 19.53
C PHE A 333 15.56 10.86 19.13
N ARG A 334 16.67 11.46 19.57
CA ARG A 334 17.10 12.75 19.05
C ARG A 334 17.85 12.52 17.75
N VAL A 335 17.31 13.06 16.67
CA VAL A 335 17.83 12.95 15.31
C VAL A 335 18.43 14.30 14.91
N GLN A 336 19.62 14.28 14.35
CA GLN A 336 20.27 15.44 13.74
C GLN A 336 20.18 15.29 12.23
N ILE A 337 19.46 16.19 11.57
CA ILE A 337 19.31 16.24 10.11
C ILE A 337 20.25 17.29 9.55
N GLU A 338 21.07 16.92 8.59
CA GLU A 338 22.01 17.83 7.91
C GLU A 338 21.28 18.59 6.80
N LEU A 339 21.31 19.96 6.87
CA LEU A 339 20.53 20.82 5.96
C LEU A 339 21.28 21.28 4.70
N GLY A 340 22.50 20.88 4.51
CA GLY A 340 23.29 21.32 3.35
C GLY A 340 24.61 20.60 3.20
N GLN A 341 25.38 21.01 2.19
CA GLN A 341 26.78 20.60 2.09
C GLN A 341 27.64 21.46 3.02
N PRO A 342 28.71 20.88 3.61
CA PRO A 342 29.59 21.63 4.46
C PRO A 342 30.24 22.79 3.68
N GLU A 343 30.03 24.00 4.15
CA GLU A 343 30.65 25.22 3.63
C GLU A 343 31.87 25.58 4.49
N GLN A 344 32.93 26.08 3.84
CA GLN A 344 34.05 26.66 4.59
C GLN A 344 33.59 27.95 5.27
N ALA A 345 33.66 27.98 6.56
CA ALA A 345 33.29 29.14 7.37
C ALA A 345 34.27 29.36 8.52
N ILE A 346 34.33 30.61 8.97
CA ILE A 346 35.08 30.97 10.16
C ILE A 346 34.23 30.56 11.37
N VAL A 347 34.68 29.56 12.11
CA VAL A 347 34.02 29.06 13.30
C VAL A 347 34.77 29.40 14.56
N ILE A 348 34.04 29.68 15.63
CA ILE A 348 34.58 30.01 16.95
C ILE A 348 34.27 28.90 17.93
#